data_10f0c4947f3056aa48bbb6b48657fc6a
#
_entry.id   10f0c4947f3056aa48bbb6b48657fc6a
#
_cell.length_a   1.000
_cell.length_b   1.000
_cell.length_c   1.000
_cell.angle_alpha   90.00
_cell.angle_beta   90.00
_cell.angle_gamma   90.00
#
_symmetry.space_group_name_H-M   'P 1'
#
loop_
_entity.id
_entity.type
_entity.pdbx_description
1 polymer ?
#
loop_
_entity_poly.entity_id
_entity_poly.type
_entity_poly.pdbx_seq_one_letter_code
_entity_poly.pdbx_strand_id
1 'polypeptide(L)'
;MQVRAEGKYLPISPRKLRLIAGLVQGREIDEALSLLDHLPQKGARILRKTVNSAVANAVNNFQLNKSDLFISQVIVNDGARHKRLDYSHGARFNGGTIKKRLSHLKVVLEEKEKDKKILNSKTGKKTIKSKKTAQVDN
;
A
#
# COMPACT_ATOMS: atom_id res chain seq x y z
N MET A 1 -5.49 -9.97 7.92
CA MET A 1 -4.47 -10.74 7.16
C MET A 1 -3.57 -9.78 6.40
N GLN A 2 -2.24 -10.07 6.21
CA GLN A 2 -1.31 -9.16 5.50
C GLN A 2 -0.87 -9.76 4.16
N VAL A 3 -1.03 -9.00 3.09
CA VAL A 3 -0.57 -9.36 1.74
C VAL A 3 0.50 -8.39 1.29
N ARG A 4 1.56 -8.88 0.64
CA ARG A 4 2.73 -8.09 0.26
C ARG A 4 3.01 -8.19 -1.23
N ALA A 5 3.49 -7.07 -1.80
CA ALA A 5 4.14 -7.07 -3.11
C ALA A 5 5.39 -6.20 -3.08
N GLU A 6 6.41 -6.59 -3.81
CA GLU A 6 7.71 -5.91 -3.85
C GLU A 6 8.12 -5.59 -5.28
N GLY A 7 8.60 -4.36 -5.47
CA GLY A 7 9.29 -3.92 -6.69
C GLY A 7 10.74 -3.61 -6.38
N LYS A 8 11.68 -4.36 -6.97
CA LYS A 8 13.13 -4.18 -6.74
C LYS A 8 13.78 -3.41 -7.89
N TYR A 9 14.87 -2.69 -7.57
CA TYR A 9 15.73 -1.97 -8.53
C TYR A 9 14.97 -1.00 -9.44
N LEU A 10 14.00 -0.28 -8.89
CA LEU A 10 13.19 0.69 -9.62
C LEU A 10 14.04 1.91 -10.03
N PRO A 11 13.99 2.37 -11.30
CA PRO A 11 14.81 3.46 -11.82
C PRO A 11 14.28 4.84 -11.39
N ILE A 12 14.17 5.04 -10.08
CA ILE A 12 13.71 6.28 -9.47
C ILE A 12 14.41 6.50 -8.13
N SER A 13 14.61 7.76 -7.74
CA SER A 13 15.21 8.10 -6.46
C SER A 13 14.23 7.83 -5.30
N PRO A 14 14.69 7.25 -4.17
CA PRO A 14 13.84 6.95 -3.00
C PRO A 14 13.11 8.18 -2.45
N ARG A 15 13.76 9.36 -2.43
CA ARG A 15 13.12 10.60 -1.99
C ARG A 15 11.87 10.94 -2.79
N LYS A 16 11.91 10.76 -4.13
CA LYS A 16 10.76 11.03 -5.00
C LYS A 16 9.63 10.03 -4.79
N LEU A 17 9.95 8.76 -4.50
CA LEU A 17 8.94 7.74 -4.19
C LEU A 17 8.31 7.92 -2.81
N ARG A 18 9.08 8.33 -1.79
CA ARG A 18 8.56 8.54 -0.43
C ARG A 18 7.47 9.61 -0.37
N LEU A 19 7.58 10.67 -1.20
CA LEU A 19 6.55 11.70 -1.30
C LEU A 19 5.20 11.11 -1.74
N ILE A 20 5.23 10.23 -2.77
CA ILE A 20 4.01 9.61 -3.30
C ILE A 20 3.51 8.52 -2.35
N ALA A 21 4.42 7.77 -1.72
CA ALA A 21 4.08 6.74 -0.74
C ALA A 21 3.26 7.32 0.43
N GLY A 22 3.66 8.50 0.95
CA GLY A 22 2.93 9.19 2.01
C GLY A 22 1.52 9.62 1.64
N LEU A 23 1.24 9.88 0.34
CA LEU A 23 -0.09 10.26 -0.14
C LEU A 23 -1.06 9.07 -0.20
N VAL A 24 -0.54 7.85 -0.35
CA VAL A 24 -1.32 6.64 -0.63
C VAL A 24 -1.47 5.74 0.60
N GLN A 25 -0.56 5.85 1.56
CA GLN A 25 -0.59 5.08 2.78
C GLN A 25 -1.84 5.39 3.63
N GLY A 26 -2.48 4.35 4.17
CA GLY A 26 -3.69 4.46 4.98
C GLY A 26 -5.00 4.59 4.18
N ARG A 27 -4.95 4.64 2.83
CA ARG A 27 -6.13 4.77 1.96
C ARG A 27 -6.67 3.43 1.52
N GLU A 28 -7.94 3.43 1.14
CA GLU A 28 -8.58 2.31 0.45
C GLU A 28 -7.96 2.13 -0.94
N ILE A 29 -7.99 0.90 -1.46
CA ILE A 29 -7.34 0.58 -2.73
C ILE A 29 -7.91 1.37 -3.90
N ASP A 30 -9.23 1.52 -3.98
CA ASP A 30 -9.88 2.21 -5.10
C ASP A 30 -9.58 3.72 -5.09
N GLU A 31 -9.57 4.34 -3.92
CA GLU A 31 -9.15 5.74 -3.75
C GLU A 31 -7.67 5.92 -4.10
N ALA A 32 -6.82 5.01 -3.61
CA ALA A 32 -5.38 5.06 -3.85
C ALA A 32 -5.05 4.92 -5.35
N LEU A 33 -5.69 4.01 -6.06
CA LEU A 33 -5.51 3.82 -7.49
C LEU A 33 -6.00 5.03 -8.28
N SER A 34 -7.16 5.56 -7.95
CA SER A 34 -7.72 6.78 -8.55
C SER A 34 -6.77 7.98 -8.38
N LEU A 35 -6.24 8.17 -7.16
CA LEU A 35 -5.26 9.22 -6.88
C LEU A 35 -3.97 9.04 -7.69
N LEU A 36 -3.45 7.80 -7.77
CA LEU A 36 -2.23 7.51 -8.51
C LEU A 36 -2.40 7.72 -10.02
N ASP A 37 -3.61 7.58 -10.57
CA ASP A 37 -3.90 7.83 -11.98
C ASP A 37 -3.83 9.33 -12.35
N HIS A 38 -4.25 10.18 -11.43
CA HIS A 38 -4.23 11.64 -11.65
C HIS A 38 -2.87 12.27 -11.41
N LEU A 39 -1.93 11.57 -10.75
CA LEU A 39 -0.60 12.11 -10.47
C LEU A 39 0.31 12.02 -11.70
N PRO A 40 0.86 13.17 -12.22
CA PRO A 40 1.72 13.19 -13.41
C PRO A 40 3.11 12.59 -13.17
N GLN A 41 3.45 12.29 -11.95
CA GLN A 41 4.78 11.86 -11.52
C GLN A 41 5.12 10.44 -11.99
N LYS A 42 6.34 10.23 -12.49
CA LYS A 42 6.85 8.90 -12.88
C LYS A 42 6.71 7.85 -11.77
N GLY A 43 6.88 8.27 -10.50
CA GLY A 43 6.77 7.39 -9.34
C GLY A 43 5.36 6.84 -9.12
N ALA A 44 4.32 7.60 -9.46
CA ALA A 44 2.93 7.16 -9.34
C ALA A 44 2.64 5.94 -10.23
N ARG A 45 3.12 5.95 -11.48
CA ARG A 45 2.98 4.81 -12.41
C ARG A 45 3.66 3.54 -11.88
N ILE A 46 4.82 3.70 -11.24
CA ILE A 46 5.56 2.56 -10.66
C ILE A 46 4.82 2.03 -9.43
N LEU A 47 4.40 2.92 -8.53
CA LEU A 47 3.66 2.56 -7.33
C LEU A 47 2.34 1.87 -7.68
N ARG A 48 1.59 2.40 -8.66
CA ARG A 48 0.36 1.79 -9.16
C ARG A 48 0.56 0.33 -9.61
N LYS A 49 1.64 0.04 -10.37
CA LYS A 49 1.94 -1.33 -10.79
C LYS A 49 2.17 -2.26 -9.59
N THR A 50 2.88 -1.77 -8.57
CA THR A 50 3.15 -2.57 -7.36
C THR A 50 1.89 -2.78 -6.53
N VAL A 51 1.02 -1.75 -6.42
CA VAL A 51 -0.29 -1.87 -5.74
C VAL A 51 -1.18 -2.87 -6.48
N ASN A 52 -1.28 -2.79 -7.81
CA ASN A 52 -2.06 -3.75 -8.60
C ASN A 52 -1.53 -5.18 -8.44
N SER A 53 -0.21 -5.37 -8.36
CA SER A 53 0.39 -6.69 -8.07
C SER A 53 0.01 -7.18 -6.67
N ALA A 54 -0.01 -6.30 -5.66
CA ALA A 54 -0.43 -6.66 -4.31
C ALA A 54 -1.92 -7.05 -4.26
N VAL A 55 -2.78 -6.31 -4.97
CA VAL A 55 -4.21 -6.62 -5.10
C VAL A 55 -4.42 -7.97 -5.80
N ALA A 56 -3.71 -8.22 -6.90
CA ALA A 56 -3.78 -9.51 -7.60
C ALA A 56 -3.36 -10.66 -6.68
N ASN A 57 -2.30 -10.49 -5.88
CA ASN A 57 -1.89 -11.48 -4.89
C ASN A 57 -2.97 -11.70 -3.82
N ALA A 58 -3.65 -10.65 -3.37
CA ALA A 58 -4.73 -10.76 -2.39
C ALA A 58 -5.93 -11.53 -2.93
N VAL A 59 -6.35 -11.22 -4.15
CA VAL A 59 -7.53 -11.85 -4.78
C VAL A 59 -7.22 -13.29 -5.19
N ASN A 60 -6.11 -13.54 -5.89
CA ASN A 60 -5.84 -14.85 -6.47
C ASN A 60 -5.31 -15.87 -5.47
N ASN A 61 -4.44 -15.45 -4.54
CA ASN A 61 -3.79 -16.38 -3.60
C ASN A 61 -4.56 -16.52 -2.28
N PHE A 62 -5.23 -15.45 -1.85
CA PHE A 62 -5.90 -15.41 -0.54
C PHE A 62 -7.41 -15.26 -0.63
N GLN A 63 -7.97 -15.15 -1.85
CA GLN A 63 -9.43 -15.04 -2.12
C GLN A 63 -10.09 -13.87 -1.35
N LEU A 64 -9.35 -12.80 -1.10
CA LEU A 64 -9.84 -11.61 -0.42
C LEU A 64 -10.59 -10.69 -1.39
N ASN A 65 -11.63 -10.02 -0.90
CA ASN A 65 -12.36 -9.03 -1.68
C ASN A 65 -11.59 -7.73 -1.77
N LYS A 66 -11.45 -7.17 -2.97
CA LYS A 66 -10.74 -5.90 -3.21
C LYS A 66 -11.29 -4.73 -2.39
N SER A 67 -12.62 -4.66 -2.20
CA SER A 67 -13.31 -3.60 -1.46
C SER A 67 -12.98 -3.55 0.04
N ASP A 68 -12.54 -4.68 0.59
CA ASP A 68 -12.25 -4.82 2.02
C ASP A 68 -10.77 -4.59 2.35
N LEU A 69 -9.96 -4.29 1.32
CA LEU A 69 -8.52 -4.09 1.45
C LEU A 69 -8.16 -2.61 1.53
N PHE A 70 -7.17 -2.30 2.35
CA PHE A 70 -6.55 -0.98 2.43
C PHE A 70 -5.03 -1.08 2.44
N ILE A 71 -4.36 0.02 2.10
CA ILE A 71 -2.90 0.10 2.10
C ILE A 71 -2.43 0.44 3.51
N SER A 72 -1.98 -0.57 4.23
CA SER A 72 -1.47 -0.38 5.60
C SER A 72 -0.13 0.35 5.58
N GLN A 73 0.81 -0.13 4.77
CA GLN A 73 2.16 0.42 4.76
C GLN A 73 2.79 0.41 3.37
N VAL A 74 3.52 1.49 3.05
CA VAL A 74 4.34 1.61 1.83
C VAL A 74 5.77 1.91 2.23
N ILE A 75 6.65 0.92 2.13
CA ILE A 75 8.06 1.01 2.51
C ILE A 75 8.90 1.29 1.29
N VAL A 76 9.71 2.35 1.34
CA VAL A 76 10.64 2.72 0.27
C VAL A 76 12.07 2.70 0.80
N ASN A 77 12.84 1.73 0.33
CA ASN A 77 14.24 1.53 0.68
C ASN A 77 15.17 2.04 -0.41
N ASP A 78 16.37 2.42 -0.01
CA ASP A 78 17.43 2.81 -0.94
C ASP A 78 17.99 1.57 -1.63
N GLY A 79 18.14 1.66 -2.96
CA GLY A 79 18.75 0.62 -3.78
C GLY A 79 20.18 0.99 -4.21
N ALA A 80 20.71 0.23 -5.15
CA ALA A 80 22.02 0.45 -5.73
C ALA A 80 22.13 1.84 -6.39
N ARG A 81 23.36 2.36 -6.48
CA ARG A 81 23.68 3.66 -7.08
C ARG A 81 24.68 3.44 -8.20
N HIS A 82 24.26 3.57 -9.45
CA HIS A 82 25.15 3.51 -10.58
C HIS A 82 25.90 4.85 -10.73
N LYS A 83 27.22 4.81 -10.61
CA LYS A 83 28.07 6.00 -10.81
C LYS A 83 28.29 6.20 -12.30
N ARG A 84 28.25 7.44 -12.76
CA ARG A 84 28.63 7.91 -14.10
C ARG A 84 29.56 9.11 -13.94
N LEU A 85 30.55 9.24 -14.80
CA LEU A 85 31.38 10.43 -14.85
C LEU A 85 30.60 11.58 -15.47
N ASP A 86 30.75 12.75 -14.89
CA ASP A 86 30.17 13.99 -15.38
C ASP A 86 31.32 14.88 -15.89
N TYR A 87 31.39 15.04 -17.22
CA TYR A 87 32.40 15.84 -17.88
C TYR A 87 31.93 17.29 -18.15
N SER A 88 30.71 17.64 -17.77
CA SER A 88 30.09 18.92 -18.12
C SER A 88 30.68 20.11 -17.35
N HIS A 89 31.27 19.87 -16.18
CA HIS A 89 31.78 20.90 -15.29
C HIS A 89 33.18 20.53 -14.81
N GLY A 90 34.17 20.75 -15.58
CA GLY A 90 35.54 20.49 -15.11
C GLY A 90 36.59 20.73 -16.21
N ALA A 91 37.61 21.54 -15.90
CA ALA A 91 38.80 21.62 -16.72
C ALA A 91 39.66 20.37 -16.50
N ARG A 92 40.33 19.89 -17.54
CA ARG A 92 41.35 18.83 -17.48
C ARG A 92 40.86 17.50 -16.86
N PHE A 93 39.68 17.01 -17.29
CA PHE A 93 39.10 15.74 -16.81
C PHE A 93 38.78 15.68 -15.29
N ASN A 94 38.80 16.80 -14.60
CA ASN A 94 38.39 16.85 -13.19
C ASN A 94 36.86 16.87 -13.07
N GLY A 95 36.22 15.81 -13.60
CA GLY A 95 34.78 15.67 -13.66
C GLY A 95 34.18 15.19 -12.36
N GLY A 96 32.93 15.62 -12.10
CA GLY A 96 32.12 15.14 -10.99
C GLY A 96 31.60 13.70 -11.20
N THR A 97 30.89 13.15 -10.22
CA THR A 97 30.24 11.85 -10.33
C THR A 97 28.73 11.98 -10.24
N ILE A 98 28.01 11.62 -11.30
CA ILE A 98 26.56 11.51 -11.29
C ILE A 98 26.16 10.15 -10.69
N LYS A 99 25.32 10.17 -9.64
CA LYS A 99 24.79 8.97 -8.99
C LYS A 99 23.37 8.71 -9.49
N LYS A 100 23.17 7.75 -10.40
CA LYS A 100 21.83 7.26 -10.81
C LYS A 100 21.32 6.31 -9.73
N ARG A 101 20.39 6.80 -8.90
CA ARG A 101 19.86 6.06 -7.74
C ARG A 101 18.73 5.15 -8.14
N LEU A 102 18.75 3.94 -7.62
CA LEU A 102 17.64 2.98 -7.66
C LEU A 102 16.96 2.94 -6.29
N SER A 103 15.76 2.41 -6.24
CA SER A 103 15.00 2.19 -5.01
C SER A 103 14.32 0.82 -5.00
N HIS A 104 13.97 0.35 -3.83
CA HIS A 104 13.13 -0.81 -3.61
C HIS A 104 11.83 -0.34 -2.98
N LEU A 105 10.72 -0.88 -3.45
CA LEU A 105 9.38 -0.55 -3.01
C LEU A 105 8.71 -1.82 -2.49
N LYS A 106 8.10 -1.74 -1.30
CA LYS A 106 7.30 -2.79 -0.72
C LYS A 106 5.96 -2.21 -0.30
N VAL A 107 4.89 -2.79 -0.78
CA VAL A 107 3.50 -2.44 -0.43
C VAL A 107 2.93 -3.56 0.43
N VAL A 108 2.31 -3.19 1.54
CA VAL A 108 1.61 -4.09 2.46
C VAL A 108 0.14 -3.70 2.46
N LEU A 109 -0.70 -4.65 2.09
CA LEU A 109 -2.16 -4.53 2.16
C LEU A 109 -2.66 -5.29 3.38
N GLU A 110 -3.68 -4.73 4.03
CA GLU A 110 -4.40 -5.37 5.12
C GLU A 110 -5.90 -5.33 4.84
N GLU A 111 -6.61 -6.31 5.38
CA GLU A 111 -8.06 -6.38 5.33
C GLU A 111 -8.64 -5.48 6.43
N LYS A 112 -9.64 -4.66 6.08
CA LYS A 112 -10.41 -3.90 7.06
C LYS A 112 -11.14 -4.87 7.98
N GLU A 113 -10.95 -4.76 9.27
CA GLU A 113 -11.81 -5.40 10.25
C GLU A 113 -13.20 -4.76 10.14
N LYS A 114 -14.09 -5.38 9.35
CA LYS A 114 -15.50 -5.05 9.40
C LYS A 114 -15.95 -5.35 10.83
N ASP A 115 -16.40 -4.33 11.52
CA ASP A 115 -16.80 -4.34 12.91
C ASP A 115 -17.52 -5.64 13.30
N LYS A 116 -16.82 -6.60 13.87
CA LYS A 116 -17.40 -7.75 14.59
C LYS A 116 -18.28 -7.28 15.78
N LYS A 117 -18.20 -5.99 16.14
CA LYS A 117 -19.04 -5.38 17.18
C LYS A 117 -20.52 -5.34 16.84
N ILE A 118 -20.90 -5.24 15.56
CA ILE A 118 -22.33 -5.12 15.17
C ILE A 118 -23.04 -6.48 15.19
N LEU A 119 -22.33 -7.58 14.92
CA LEU A 119 -22.91 -8.91 14.98
C LEU A 119 -23.18 -9.38 16.42
N ASN A 120 -22.28 -9.06 17.37
CA ASN A 120 -22.47 -9.43 18.77
C ASN A 120 -23.56 -8.61 19.47
N SER A 121 -23.86 -7.40 19.03
CA SER A 121 -24.96 -6.60 19.58
C SER A 121 -26.34 -7.05 19.11
N LYS A 122 -26.44 -7.69 17.92
CA LYS A 122 -27.71 -8.24 17.42
C LYS A 122 -28.03 -9.63 18.01
N THR A 123 -26.99 -10.43 18.32
CA THR A 123 -27.18 -11.75 18.95
C THR A 123 -27.52 -11.61 20.44
N GLY A 124 -26.93 -10.63 21.15
CA GLY A 124 -27.23 -10.37 22.56
C GLY A 124 -28.66 -9.84 22.81
N LYS A 125 -29.27 -9.12 21.85
CA LYS A 125 -30.68 -8.66 21.99
C LYS A 125 -31.72 -9.74 21.73
N LYS A 126 -31.39 -10.78 20.98
CA LYS A 126 -32.33 -11.93 20.78
C LYS A 126 -32.43 -12.85 21.99
N THR A 127 -31.33 -13.03 22.74
CA THR A 127 -31.29 -13.92 23.91
C THR A 127 -31.98 -13.32 25.14
N ILE A 128 -32.06 -11.99 25.24
CA ILE A 128 -32.71 -11.31 26.37
C ILE A 128 -34.24 -11.25 26.19
N LYS A 129 -34.75 -11.25 24.94
CA LYS A 129 -36.20 -11.26 24.67
C LYS A 129 -36.85 -12.65 24.90
N SER A 130 -36.10 -13.74 24.71
CA SER A 130 -36.63 -15.12 24.95
C SER A 130 -36.65 -15.50 26.43
N LYS A 131 -35.87 -14.85 27.31
CA LYS A 131 -35.92 -15.11 28.75
C LYS A 131 -37.00 -14.31 29.52
N LYS A 132 -37.56 -13.27 28.91
CA LYS A 132 -38.58 -12.42 29.56
C LYS A 132 -40.02 -12.95 29.34
N THR A 133 -40.24 -13.82 28.37
CA THR A 133 -41.57 -14.43 28.09
C THR A 133 -41.81 -15.74 28.84
N ALA A 134 -40.78 -16.32 29.46
CA ALA A 134 -40.91 -17.61 30.20
C ALA A 134 -41.13 -17.44 31.72
N GLN A 135 -41.29 -16.20 32.23
CA GLN A 135 -41.47 -15.91 33.66
C GLN A 135 -42.82 -15.28 34.04
N VAL A 136 -43.79 -15.28 33.13
CA VAL A 136 -45.14 -14.65 33.41
C VAL A 136 -46.27 -15.67 33.50
N ASP A 137 -46.00 -16.97 33.29
CA ASP A 137 -46.98 -18.02 33.50
C ASP A 137 -46.51 -18.95 34.61
N ASN A 138 -46.73 -18.51 35.88
CA ASN A 138 -46.88 -19.36 37.06
C ASN A 138 -47.48 -18.56 38.20
#